data_ff105d7b77567e7836203d3cf8c9b06e
#
_entry.id   ff105d7b77567e7836203d3cf8c9b06e
#
_cell.length_a   1.000
_cell.length_b   1.000
_cell.length_c   1.000
_cell.angle_alpha   90.00
_cell.angle_beta   90.00
_cell.angle_gamma   90.00
#
_symmetry.space_group_name_H-M   'P 1'
#
loop_
_entity.id
_entity.type
_entity.pdbx_description
1 polymer ?
#
loop_
_entity_poly.entity_id
_entity_poly.type
_entity_poly.pdbx_seq_one_letter_code
_entity_poly.pdbx_strand_id
1 'polypeptide(L)'
;MRNSKMMKTTMILAAGCLSLILGGCGAAAPASGSADASSAGASGSDTVTITNVSYDPTRELYAAYNEAFSKHYEEETGKKVEIIQSHGGSGGQARSVVEGADADVVTLALAHDITLVEEAGLIDAGWIDEFERDSSPYTSTIVFLVRSGNEKDIHDWDDLIKDGVGVITPDPKSSGAACWNFLAAWYYAGQKFGTDEAQIKDFMSKLYGNVLVMDSGARGATTTFVENGQGDVLVSWENEAISTVNEYPGEYEIVSPSISILAQPSVAVVDENANKNGTQEIAHDYLQWLYSKDAQKIIGEYNYRPSDEEILKEYADKFDLDMQLCTINDFGGWDEAYATYFKDGGIFDEVYSN
;
A
#
# COMPACT_ATOMS: atom_id res chain seq x y z
N MET A 1 -13.26 -49.41 32.12
CA MET A 1 -13.10 -50.39 31.01
C MET A 1 -12.72 -49.57 29.80
N ARG A 2 -11.40 -49.54 29.51
CA ARG A 2 -10.72 -50.18 28.36
C ARG A 2 -11.16 -49.54 27.02
N ASN A 3 -10.33 -48.97 26.15
CA ASN A 3 -8.93 -49.27 25.84
C ASN A 3 -8.30 -48.08 25.08
N SER A 4 -7.09 -47.78 25.48
CA SER A 4 -6.00 -47.15 24.76
C SER A 4 -5.71 -47.84 23.42
N LYS A 5 -5.38 -47.07 22.37
CA LYS A 5 -4.39 -47.49 21.37
C LYS A 5 -3.53 -46.30 20.95
N MET A 6 -2.36 -46.29 21.53
CA MET A 6 -1.13 -45.65 21.07
C MET A 6 -0.63 -46.36 19.80
N MET A 7 -0.24 -45.63 18.79
CA MET A 7 0.56 -46.18 17.70
C MET A 7 1.81 -45.32 17.48
N LYS A 8 2.93 -45.96 17.63
CA LYS A 8 4.31 -45.46 17.62
C LYS A 8 4.85 -45.35 16.21
N THR A 9 5.53 -44.25 15.95
CA THR A 9 6.89 -44.10 15.40
C THR A 9 7.38 -45.11 14.34
N THR A 10 7.90 -44.59 13.23
CA THR A 10 9.14 -45.11 12.65
C THR A 10 9.90 -43.98 11.93
N MET A 11 11.07 -43.66 12.49
CA MET A 11 12.16 -42.89 11.92
C MET A 11 12.95 -43.80 10.98
N ILE A 12 13.26 -43.39 9.77
CA ILE A 12 14.28 -44.04 8.94
C ILE A 12 15.32 -42.97 8.57
N LEU A 13 16.49 -43.11 9.17
CA LEU A 13 17.78 -42.56 8.71
C LEU A 13 18.28 -43.41 7.54
N ALA A 14 18.76 -42.76 6.50
CA ALA A 14 19.71 -43.34 5.57
C ALA A 14 20.81 -42.33 5.22
N ALA A 15 22.01 -42.69 5.66
CA ALA A 15 23.28 -42.02 5.40
C ALA A 15 23.99 -42.68 4.20
N GLY A 16 24.79 -41.86 3.52
CA GLY A 16 26.01 -42.34 2.83
C GLY A 16 25.91 -42.41 1.31
N CYS A 17 26.70 -41.67 0.55
CA CYS A 17 28.04 -42.11 0.12
C CYS A 17 28.73 -40.99 -0.71
N LEU A 18 29.89 -40.67 -0.22
CA LEU A 18 30.95 -39.88 -0.82
C LEU A 18 31.64 -40.71 -1.91
N SER A 19 31.88 -40.17 -3.09
CA SER A 19 32.84 -40.72 -4.06
C SER A 19 33.66 -39.61 -4.72
N LEU A 20 34.90 -39.50 -4.26
CA LEU A 20 36.00 -38.80 -4.94
C LEU A 20 36.52 -39.70 -6.09
N ILE A 21 36.77 -39.08 -7.26
CA ILE A 21 37.73 -39.64 -8.23
C ILE A 21 38.63 -38.49 -8.70
N LEU A 22 39.90 -38.62 -8.36
CA LEU A 22 41.05 -37.86 -8.90
C LEU A 22 41.62 -38.58 -10.15
N GLY A 23 42.18 -37.79 -11.06
CA GLY A 23 43.23 -38.20 -11.98
C GLY A 23 42.93 -37.84 -13.42
N GLY A 24 43.78 -37.02 -14.03
CA GLY A 24 44.93 -37.28 -14.74
C GLY A 24 45.33 -36.14 -15.72
N CYS A 25 46.55 -35.72 -15.62
CA CYS A 25 47.24 -34.79 -16.53
C CYS A 25 47.47 -35.35 -17.93
N GLY A 26 47.40 -34.47 -18.97
CA GLY A 26 47.91 -34.76 -20.29
C GLY A 26 48.08 -33.47 -21.11
N ALA A 27 49.35 -33.04 -21.26
CA ALA A 27 49.76 -31.89 -22.04
C ALA A 27 49.97 -32.27 -23.50
N ALA A 28 49.51 -31.45 -24.45
CA ALA A 28 50.13 -31.21 -25.76
C ALA A 28 49.53 -29.99 -26.47
N ALA A 29 50.33 -29.02 -26.84
CA ALA A 29 50.07 -27.96 -27.81
C ALA A 29 50.94 -28.25 -29.07
N PRO A 30 50.88 -27.45 -30.17
CA PRO A 30 49.90 -26.51 -30.69
C PRO A 30 49.53 -26.81 -32.18
N ALA A 31 48.42 -26.23 -32.64
CA ALA A 31 48.27 -25.98 -34.08
C ALA A 31 47.44 -24.68 -34.29
N SER A 32 48.07 -23.77 -34.98
CA SER A 32 47.53 -22.50 -35.47
C SER A 32 46.47 -22.72 -36.53
N GLY A 33 45.28 -22.14 -36.31
CA GLY A 33 44.26 -22.02 -37.33
C GLY A 33 43.46 -20.74 -37.09
N SER A 34 43.79 -19.71 -37.94
CA SER A 34 42.99 -18.49 -38.02
C SER A 34 41.60 -18.83 -38.53
N ALA A 35 40.57 -18.64 -37.76
CA ALA A 35 39.20 -18.60 -38.21
C ALA A 35 38.60 -17.29 -37.77
N ASP A 36 38.18 -16.47 -38.72
CA ASP A 36 37.36 -15.29 -38.54
C ASP A 36 36.18 -15.57 -37.59
N ALA A 37 36.25 -14.99 -36.42
CA ALA A 37 35.09 -14.89 -35.57
C ALA A 37 34.24 -13.70 -36.04
N SER A 38 33.32 -13.98 -36.99
CA SER A 38 32.19 -13.09 -37.17
C SER A 38 31.45 -13.02 -35.82
N SER A 39 31.56 -11.88 -35.20
CA SER A 39 30.75 -11.51 -34.06
C SER A 39 29.26 -11.53 -34.50
N ALA A 40 28.60 -12.67 -34.30
CA ALA A 40 27.15 -12.69 -34.23
C ALA A 40 26.79 -11.88 -32.99
N GLY A 41 26.32 -10.65 -33.20
CA GLY A 41 25.73 -9.83 -32.16
C GLY A 41 24.60 -10.64 -31.52
N ALA A 42 24.83 -11.04 -30.29
CA ALA A 42 23.75 -11.46 -29.43
C ALA A 42 22.89 -10.20 -29.20
N SER A 43 21.79 -10.08 -29.95
CA SER A 43 20.69 -9.21 -29.53
C SER A 43 20.08 -9.86 -28.29
N GLY A 44 20.72 -9.70 -27.16
CA GLY A 44 20.05 -9.85 -25.89
C GLY A 44 18.99 -8.75 -25.86
N SER A 45 17.73 -9.10 -25.73
CA SER A 45 16.72 -8.14 -25.35
C SER A 45 17.14 -7.65 -23.95
N ASP A 46 17.71 -6.44 -23.89
CA ASP A 46 18.08 -5.81 -22.62
C ASP A 46 16.79 -5.54 -21.86
N THR A 47 16.38 -6.49 -21.01
CA THR A 47 15.27 -6.30 -20.09
C THR A 47 15.79 -5.54 -18.90
N VAL A 48 15.23 -4.36 -18.66
CA VAL A 48 15.51 -3.57 -17.46
C VAL A 48 14.56 -4.03 -16.36
N THR A 49 15.03 -4.14 -15.15
CA THR A 49 14.18 -4.48 -13.99
C THR A 49 14.14 -3.28 -13.07
N ILE A 50 12.93 -2.89 -12.63
CA ILE A 50 12.71 -1.92 -11.55
C ILE A 50 11.87 -2.52 -10.44
N THR A 51 12.05 -2.02 -9.22
CA THR A 51 11.30 -2.47 -8.04
C THR A 51 10.42 -1.34 -7.52
N ASN A 52 9.10 -1.58 -7.46
CA ASN A 52 8.12 -0.71 -6.81
C ASN A 52 7.80 -1.23 -5.41
N VAL A 53 8.15 -0.45 -4.39
CA VAL A 53 7.77 -0.69 -3.00
C VAL A 53 6.52 0.14 -2.68
N SER A 54 5.39 -0.54 -2.45
CA SER A 54 4.06 0.06 -2.40
C SER A 54 3.31 -0.28 -1.11
N TYR A 55 2.27 0.49 -0.80
CA TYR A 55 1.35 0.14 0.28
C TYR A 55 0.29 -0.88 -0.16
N ASP A 56 -0.30 -1.60 0.81
CA ASP A 56 -1.10 -2.81 0.57
C ASP A 56 -2.26 -2.69 -0.42
N PRO A 57 -3.15 -1.67 -0.33
CA PRO A 57 -4.36 -1.62 -1.16
C PRO A 57 -4.13 -1.51 -2.66
N THR A 58 -2.91 -1.20 -3.10
CA THR A 58 -2.58 -0.97 -4.51
C THR A 58 -2.16 -2.21 -5.29
N ARG A 59 -2.15 -3.37 -4.67
CA ARG A 59 -1.62 -4.62 -5.26
C ARG A 59 -2.21 -4.92 -6.64
N GLU A 60 -3.52 -4.88 -6.76
CA GLU A 60 -4.25 -5.18 -7.99
C GLU A 60 -4.10 -4.05 -9.01
N LEU A 61 -4.12 -2.79 -8.56
CA LEU A 61 -3.87 -1.62 -9.40
C LEU A 61 -2.50 -1.72 -10.07
N TYR A 62 -1.43 -1.92 -9.29
CA TYR A 62 -0.09 -1.99 -9.86
C TYR A 62 0.17 -3.27 -10.67
N ALA A 63 -0.54 -4.37 -10.42
CA ALA A 63 -0.47 -5.53 -11.31
C ALA A 63 -0.94 -5.18 -12.73
N ALA A 64 -2.09 -4.53 -12.87
CA ALA A 64 -2.62 -4.11 -14.17
C ALA A 64 -1.81 -2.95 -14.77
N TYR A 65 -1.43 -1.97 -13.96
CA TYR A 65 -0.61 -0.85 -14.36
C TYR A 65 0.74 -1.29 -14.94
N ASN A 66 1.43 -2.22 -14.26
CA ASN A 66 2.73 -2.73 -14.70
C ASN A 66 2.66 -3.45 -16.04
N GLU A 67 1.60 -4.22 -16.29
CA GLU A 67 1.37 -4.86 -17.58
C GLU A 67 1.20 -3.80 -18.69
N ALA A 68 0.39 -2.79 -18.44
CA ALA A 68 0.14 -1.71 -19.38
C ALA A 68 1.38 -0.83 -19.61
N PHE A 69 2.09 -0.46 -18.54
CA PHE A 69 3.33 0.32 -18.65
C PHE A 69 4.43 -0.45 -19.39
N SER A 70 4.62 -1.74 -19.10
CA SER A 70 5.63 -2.55 -19.78
C SER A 70 5.39 -2.60 -21.27
N LYS A 71 4.14 -2.70 -21.70
CA LYS A 71 3.77 -2.66 -23.11
C LYS A 71 4.01 -1.28 -23.72
N HIS A 72 3.57 -0.21 -23.06
CA HIS A 72 3.81 1.15 -23.50
C HIS A 72 5.30 1.45 -23.65
N TYR A 73 6.11 1.08 -22.66
CA TYR A 73 7.56 1.31 -22.67
C TYR A 73 8.26 0.53 -23.80
N GLU A 74 7.84 -0.73 -24.06
CA GLU A 74 8.37 -1.51 -25.18
C GLU A 74 7.98 -0.89 -26.55
N GLU A 75 6.77 -0.38 -26.68
CA GLU A 75 6.30 0.31 -27.90
C GLU A 75 7.06 1.61 -28.16
N GLU A 76 7.35 2.40 -27.12
CA GLU A 76 8.04 3.69 -27.22
C GLU A 76 9.56 3.55 -27.43
N THR A 77 10.18 2.60 -26.71
CA THR A 77 11.65 2.53 -26.61
C THR A 77 12.26 1.32 -27.31
N GLY A 78 11.46 0.30 -27.61
CA GLY A 78 11.92 -0.99 -28.10
C GLY A 78 12.60 -1.86 -27.03
N LYS A 79 12.64 -1.42 -25.76
CA LYS A 79 13.24 -2.13 -24.61
C LYS A 79 12.13 -2.77 -23.77
N LYS A 80 12.46 -3.88 -23.13
CA LYS A 80 11.55 -4.54 -22.18
C LYS A 80 11.84 -4.09 -20.77
N VAL A 81 10.78 -3.96 -19.96
CA VAL A 81 10.89 -3.74 -18.52
C VAL A 81 10.13 -4.82 -17.76
N GLU A 82 10.72 -5.28 -16.67
CA GLU A 82 10.09 -6.12 -15.66
C GLU A 82 9.96 -5.29 -14.37
N ILE A 83 8.76 -5.26 -13.80
CA ILE A 83 8.51 -4.50 -12.56
C ILE A 83 8.25 -5.49 -11.43
N ILE A 84 9.15 -5.50 -10.44
CA ILE A 84 8.99 -6.26 -9.20
C ILE A 84 8.14 -5.42 -8.24
N GLN A 85 7.20 -6.06 -7.55
CA GLN A 85 6.33 -5.41 -6.58
C GLN A 85 6.56 -5.93 -5.16
N SER A 86 6.61 -5.01 -4.19
CA SER A 86 6.51 -5.31 -2.77
C SER A 86 5.35 -4.54 -2.16
N HIS A 87 4.47 -5.21 -1.41
CA HIS A 87 3.29 -4.59 -0.80
C HIS A 87 3.22 -4.90 0.69
N GLY A 88 2.89 -3.88 1.49
CA GLY A 88 2.74 -3.98 2.94
C GLY A 88 2.19 -2.70 3.55
N GLY A 89 2.14 -2.60 4.86
CA GLY A 89 1.78 -1.34 5.53
C GLY A 89 2.77 -0.23 5.15
N SER A 90 2.27 0.96 4.79
CA SER A 90 3.04 2.06 4.20
C SER A 90 4.28 2.44 5.02
N GLY A 91 4.12 2.69 6.32
CA GLY A 91 5.26 3.00 7.21
C GLY A 91 6.22 1.81 7.37
N GLY A 92 5.73 0.56 7.26
CA GLY A 92 6.58 -0.64 7.21
C GLY A 92 7.42 -0.70 5.94
N GLN A 93 6.83 -0.35 4.79
CA GLN A 93 7.50 -0.31 3.49
C GLN A 93 8.56 0.81 3.46
N ALA A 94 8.24 2.02 3.94
CA ALA A 94 9.23 3.09 4.06
C ALA A 94 10.44 2.66 4.89
N ARG A 95 10.21 2.07 6.08
CA ARG A 95 11.30 1.56 6.92
C ARG A 95 12.12 0.47 6.22
N SER A 96 11.50 -0.42 5.45
CA SER A 96 12.23 -1.46 4.72
C SER A 96 13.18 -0.87 3.68
N VAL A 97 12.80 0.23 3.01
CA VAL A 97 13.66 0.95 2.06
C VAL A 97 14.82 1.61 2.80
N VAL A 98 14.56 2.30 3.91
CA VAL A 98 15.60 2.90 4.78
C VAL A 98 16.58 1.83 5.30
N GLU A 99 16.11 0.62 5.58
CA GLU A 99 16.91 -0.53 6.03
C GLU A 99 17.63 -1.27 4.89
N GLY A 100 17.45 -0.84 3.65
CA GLY A 100 18.23 -1.31 2.50
C GLY A 100 17.47 -2.20 1.52
N ALA A 101 16.14 -2.19 1.50
CA ALA A 101 15.40 -2.78 0.40
C ALA A 101 15.71 -2.04 -0.91
N ASP A 102 16.02 -2.80 -1.95
CA ASP A 102 16.47 -2.27 -3.25
C ASP A 102 15.26 -1.82 -4.09
N ALA A 103 14.66 -0.70 -3.69
CA ALA A 103 13.53 -0.08 -4.38
C ALA A 103 14.03 0.98 -5.37
N ASP A 104 13.52 1.00 -6.60
CA ASP A 104 13.76 2.07 -7.56
C ASP A 104 12.71 3.18 -7.43
N VAL A 105 11.48 2.80 -7.05
CA VAL A 105 10.39 3.73 -6.78
C VAL A 105 9.63 3.33 -5.52
N VAL A 106 9.05 4.31 -4.85
CA VAL A 106 8.10 4.12 -3.77
C VAL A 106 6.75 4.71 -4.14
N THR A 107 5.67 4.00 -3.77
CA THR A 107 4.28 4.43 -3.95
C THR A 107 3.57 4.20 -2.63
N LEU A 108 3.52 5.21 -1.77
CA LEU A 108 3.17 5.07 -0.36
C LEU A 108 1.87 5.82 -0.03
N ALA A 109 1.22 5.42 1.08
CA ALA A 109 -0.05 6.00 1.48
C ALA A 109 0.08 7.43 2.02
N LEU A 110 1.27 7.81 2.52
CA LEU A 110 1.53 9.08 3.16
C LEU A 110 2.75 9.76 2.55
N ALA A 111 2.67 11.06 2.29
CA ALA A 111 3.85 11.85 1.96
C ALA A 111 4.91 11.77 3.08
N HIS A 112 4.48 11.73 4.36
CA HIS A 112 5.38 11.55 5.49
C HIS A 112 6.26 10.28 5.39
N ASP A 113 5.70 9.17 4.92
CA ASP A 113 6.45 7.92 4.75
C ASP A 113 7.54 8.05 3.68
N ILE A 114 7.31 8.88 2.63
CA ILE A 114 8.33 9.22 1.62
C ILE A 114 9.37 10.18 2.22
N THR A 115 8.95 11.17 3.01
CA THR A 115 9.88 12.07 3.72
C THR A 115 10.86 11.30 4.61
N LEU A 116 10.44 10.20 5.25
CA LEU A 116 11.37 9.35 6.02
C LEU A 116 12.47 8.74 5.15
N VAL A 117 12.16 8.40 3.90
CA VAL A 117 13.15 7.87 2.94
C VAL A 117 14.07 8.98 2.41
N GLU A 118 13.51 10.21 2.20
CA GLU A 118 14.29 11.43 1.89
C GLU A 118 15.25 11.78 3.03
N GLU A 119 14.79 11.79 4.29
CA GLU A 119 15.63 12.06 5.46
C GLU A 119 16.77 11.06 5.64
N ALA A 120 16.60 9.83 5.15
CA ALA A 120 17.66 8.82 5.08
C ALA A 120 18.66 9.07 3.93
N GLY A 121 18.42 10.08 3.08
CA GLY A 121 19.28 10.44 1.95
C GLY A 121 19.14 9.52 0.74
N LEU A 122 18.03 8.81 0.61
CA LEU A 122 17.76 7.87 -0.50
C LEU A 122 16.93 8.50 -1.61
N ILE A 123 16.20 9.56 -1.30
CA ILE A 123 15.36 10.34 -2.23
C ILE A 123 15.87 11.78 -2.22
N ASP A 124 15.96 12.42 -3.37
CA ASP A 124 16.40 13.80 -3.50
C ASP A 124 15.37 14.78 -2.94
N ALA A 125 15.85 15.88 -2.36
CA ALA A 125 14.99 16.93 -1.82
C ALA A 125 14.13 17.57 -2.92
N GLY A 126 12.84 17.78 -2.59
CA GLY A 126 11.88 18.37 -3.52
C GLY A 126 11.08 17.35 -4.32
N TRP A 127 11.16 16.07 -3.97
CA TRP A 127 10.40 14.97 -4.60
C TRP A 127 8.88 15.25 -4.70
N ILE A 128 8.34 16.03 -3.75
CA ILE A 128 6.90 16.34 -3.71
C ILE A 128 6.45 17.19 -4.90
N ASP A 129 7.36 18.02 -5.44
CA ASP A 129 7.14 18.88 -6.60
C ASP A 129 7.58 18.24 -7.92
N GLU A 130 8.10 17.00 -7.89
CA GLU A 130 8.64 16.31 -9.07
C GLU A 130 7.53 15.92 -10.06
N PHE A 131 6.39 15.49 -9.54
CA PHE A 131 5.22 15.14 -10.35
C PHE A 131 4.02 16.03 -9.99
N GLU A 132 3.02 16.05 -10.87
CA GLU A 132 1.82 16.86 -10.67
C GLU A 132 1.10 16.52 -9.36
N ARG A 133 0.35 17.49 -8.80
CA ARG A 133 -0.52 17.33 -7.62
C ARG A 133 0.21 16.82 -6.37
N ASP A 134 1.34 17.43 -6.06
CA ASP A 134 2.19 17.06 -4.93
C ASP A 134 2.61 15.58 -5.02
N SER A 135 3.01 15.13 -6.22
CA SER A 135 3.38 13.75 -6.53
C SER A 135 2.30 12.72 -6.14
N SER A 136 1.00 13.10 -6.26
CA SER A 136 -0.15 12.27 -5.92
C SER A 136 -1.01 11.96 -7.17
N PRO A 137 -0.79 10.81 -7.85
CA PRO A 137 -1.43 10.51 -9.13
C PRO A 137 -2.90 10.09 -9.01
N TYR A 138 -3.38 9.76 -7.84
CA TYR A 138 -4.76 9.38 -7.53
C TYR A 138 -5.09 9.67 -6.07
N THR A 139 -6.38 9.63 -5.76
CA THR A 139 -6.86 9.83 -4.38
C THR A 139 -7.83 8.72 -3.97
N SER A 140 -8.16 8.68 -2.70
CA SER A 140 -9.21 7.86 -2.12
C SER A 140 -9.85 8.61 -0.95
N THR A 141 -10.74 7.96 -0.23
CA THR A 141 -11.29 8.47 1.03
C THR A 141 -11.60 7.31 1.97
N ILE A 142 -12.07 7.63 3.19
CA ILE A 142 -12.40 6.66 4.19
C ILE A 142 -13.92 6.48 4.22
N VAL A 143 -14.35 5.22 4.19
CA VAL A 143 -15.74 4.78 4.29
C VAL A 143 -15.86 3.66 5.31
N PHE A 144 -17.06 3.26 5.63
CA PHE A 144 -17.33 2.08 6.45
C PHE A 144 -17.83 0.94 5.56
N LEU A 145 -17.27 -0.24 5.79
CA LEU A 145 -17.80 -1.48 5.23
C LEU A 145 -18.54 -2.22 6.33
N VAL A 146 -19.82 -2.53 6.10
CA VAL A 146 -20.68 -3.28 7.02
C VAL A 146 -21.22 -4.52 6.32
N ARG A 147 -21.68 -5.52 7.11
CA ARG A 147 -22.38 -6.66 6.52
C ARG A 147 -23.76 -6.26 6.05
N SER A 148 -24.24 -6.93 5.01
CA SER A 148 -25.56 -6.67 4.42
C SER A 148 -26.68 -6.72 5.48
N GLY A 149 -27.54 -5.73 5.41
CA GLY A 149 -28.61 -5.50 6.40
C GLY A 149 -28.19 -4.64 7.57
N ASN A 150 -26.90 -4.28 7.70
CA ASN A 150 -26.37 -3.32 8.69
C ASN A 150 -27.02 -3.43 10.08
N GLU A 151 -26.91 -4.62 10.70
CA GLU A 151 -27.63 -4.96 11.95
C GLU A 151 -27.34 -4.01 13.12
N LYS A 152 -26.20 -3.30 13.09
CA LYS A 152 -25.80 -2.31 14.11
C LYS A 152 -26.29 -0.90 13.80
N ASP A 153 -26.96 -0.69 12.68
CA ASP A 153 -27.49 0.62 12.26
C ASP A 153 -26.37 1.68 12.23
N ILE A 154 -25.27 1.33 11.52
CA ILE A 154 -24.09 2.18 11.35
C ILE A 154 -24.33 3.13 10.18
N HIS A 155 -24.28 4.45 10.45
CA HIS A 155 -24.47 5.49 9.45
C HIS A 155 -23.38 6.56 9.50
N ASP A 156 -22.76 6.78 10.68
CA ASP A 156 -21.73 7.81 10.85
C ASP A 156 -20.78 7.42 11.98
N TRP A 157 -19.73 8.22 12.18
CA TRP A 157 -18.69 8.03 13.19
C TRP A 157 -19.26 7.86 14.62
N ASP A 158 -20.38 8.52 14.94
CA ASP A 158 -21.05 8.38 16.23
C ASP A 158 -21.55 6.96 16.52
N ASP A 159 -21.81 6.21 15.49
CA ASP A 159 -22.29 4.84 15.64
C ASP A 159 -21.16 3.88 16.04
N LEU A 160 -19.92 4.24 15.71
CA LEU A 160 -18.72 3.44 16.03
C LEU A 160 -18.35 3.48 17.51
N ILE A 161 -18.85 4.47 18.27
CA ILE A 161 -18.62 4.59 19.71
C ILE A 161 -19.73 4.00 20.57
N LYS A 162 -20.77 3.39 19.94
CA LYS A 162 -21.87 2.74 20.66
C LYS A 162 -21.39 1.45 21.35
N ASP A 163 -21.92 1.17 22.52
CA ASP A 163 -21.65 -0.07 23.24
C ASP A 163 -22.01 -1.30 22.39
N GLY A 164 -21.10 -2.26 22.30
CA GLY A 164 -21.30 -3.51 21.59
C GLY A 164 -21.17 -3.41 20.07
N VAL A 165 -20.61 -2.35 19.53
CA VAL A 165 -20.15 -2.25 18.16
C VAL A 165 -18.68 -2.67 18.10
N GLY A 166 -18.38 -3.72 17.33
CA GLY A 166 -17.01 -4.18 17.10
C GLY A 166 -16.42 -3.53 15.87
N VAL A 167 -15.37 -2.72 16.04
CA VAL A 167 -14.67 -2.01 14.96
C VAL A 167 -13.42 -2.79 14.55
N ILE A 168 -13.16 -2.86 13.25
CA ILE A 168 -11.88 -3.33 12.67
C ILE A 168 -11.24 -2.15 11.95
N THR A 169 -9.95 -1.94 12.19
CA THR A 169 -9.11 -0.92 11.54
C THR A 169 -7.65 -1.33 11.59
N PRO A 170 -6.80 -0.91 10.64
CA PRO A 170 -5.37 -1.14 10.77
C PRO A 170 -4.72 -0.24 11.84
N ASP A 171 -3.45 -0.53 12.19
CA ASP A 171 -2.68 0.16 13.21
C ASP A 171 -1.96 1.40 12.64
N PRO A 172 -2.21 2.61 13.15
CA PRO A 172 -1.53 3.83 12.72
C PRO A 172 0.01 3.82 12.87
N LYS A 173 0.55 2.96 13.73
CA LYS A 173 2.02 2.83 13.90
C LYS A 173 2.71 2.08 12.75
N SER A 174 1.96 1.38 11.90
CA SER A 174 2.50 0.59 10.78
C SER A 174 1.81 0.84 9.45
N SER A 175 0.57 1.32 9.47
CA SER A 175 -0.28 1.51 8.31
C SER A 175 -0.61 2.97 8.07
N GLY A 176 -0.16 3.52 6.95
CA GLY A 176 -0.58 4.87 6.54
C GLY A 176 -2.09 4.98 6.31
N ALA A 177 -2.75 3.89 5.89
CA ALA A 177 -4.21 3.88 5.78
C ALA A 177 -4.89 4.16 7.12
N ALA A 178 -4.36 3.64 8.22
CA ALA A 178 -4.88 3.86 9.55
C ALA A 178 -4.68 5.30 10.04
N CYS A 179 -3.61 5.97 9.60
CA CYS A 179 -3.41 7.39 9.88
C CYS A 179 -4.55 8.23 9.28
N TRP A 180 -4.92 7.96 8.03
CA TRP A 180 -6.06 8.60 7.39
C TRP A 180 -7.38 8.29 8.11
N ASN A 181 -7.61 7.03 8.54
CA ASN A 181 -8.79 6.64 9.32
C ASN A 181 -8.89 7.46 10.62
N PHE A 182 -7.77 7.58 11.34
CA PHE A 182 -7.70 8.34 12.60
C PHE A 182 -8.00 9.81 12.38
N LEU A 183 -7.37 10.44 11.38
CA LEU A 183 -7.55 11.86 11.09
C LEU A 183 -8.98 12.18 10.64
N ALA A 184 -9.62 11.32 9.86
CA ALA A 184 -11.03 11.48 9.49
C ALA A 184 -11.95 11.48 10.72
N ALA A 185 -11.78 10.50 11.62
CA ALA A 185 -12.54 10.41 12.88
C ALA A 185 -12.27 11.61 13.79
N TRP A 186 -11.01 12.04 13.91
CA TRP A 186 -10.61 13.20 14.70
C TRP A 186 -11.25 14.49 14.17
N TYR A 187 -11.23 14.69 12.85
CA TYR A 187 -11.85 15.86 12.24
C TYR A 187 -13.36 15.90 12.47
N TYR A 188 -14.04 14.76 12.29
CA TYR A 188 -15.46 14.64 12.61
C TYR A 188 -15.74 15.03 14.07
N ALA A 189 -14.99 14.49 15.03
CA ALA A 189 -15.13 14.85 16.44
C ALA A 189 -14.87 16.33 16.69
N GLY A 190 -13.88 16.93 16.01
CA GLY A 190 -13.59 18.36 16.05
C GLY A 190 -14.75 19.22 15.53
N GLN A 191 -15.41 18.81 14.44
CA GLN A 191 -16.61 19.51 13.96
C GLN A 191 -17.76 19.42 14.96
N LYS A 192 -17.88 18.32 15.67
CA LYS A 192 -18.93 18.08 16.66
C LYS A 192 -18.71 18.83 17.98
N PHE A 193 -17.49 18.83 18.50
CA PHE A 193 -17.15 19.32 19.84
C PHE A 193 -16.39 20.68 19.80
N GLY A 194 -16.09 21.18 18.59
CA GLY A 194 -15.34 22.41 18.43
C GLY A 194 -13.90 22.29 18.93
N THR A 195 -13.45 23.23 19.76
CA THR A 195 -12.08 23.27 20.30
C THR A 195 -11.92 22.51 21.63
N ASP A 196 -12.94 21.75 22.06
CA ASP A 196 -12.87 20.97 23.29
C ASP A 196 -12.09 19.68 23.07
N GLU A 197 -10.77 19.76 23.15
CA GLU A 197 -9.86 18.62 22.95
C GLU A 197 -10.16 17.46 23.90
N ALA A 198 -10.64 17.71 25.11
CA ALA A 198 -10.97 16.65 26.05
C ALA A 198 -12.16 15.80 25.57
N GLN A 199 -13.18 16.43 24.98
CA GLN A 199 -14.31 15.73 24.40
C GLN A 199 -13.92 14.99 23.11
N ILE A 200 -13.02 15.56 22.29
CA ILE A 200 -12.50 14.90 21.10
C ILE A 200 -11.72 13.64 21.50
N LYS A 201 -10.82 13.74 22.48
CA LYS A 201 -10.06 12.59 22.99
C LYS A 201 -10.97 11.52 23.62
N ASP A 202 -12.01 11.90 24.35
CA ASP A 202 -13.00 10.95 24.91
C ASP A 202 -13.75 10.19 23.78
N PHE A 203 -14.13 10.91 22.73
CA PHE A 203 -14.73 10.29 21.54
C PHE A 203 -13.78 9.28 20.90
N MET A 204 -12.54 9.66 20.66
CA MET A 204 -11.52 8.79 20.06
C MET A 204 -11.20 7.59 20.96
N SER A 205 -11.11 7.79 22.28
CA SER A 205 -10.90 6.69 23.25
C SER A 205 -12.05 5.69 23.22
N LYS A 206 -13.30 6.14 23.06
CA LYS A 206 -14.46 5.25 22.90
C LYS A 206 -14.42 4.49 21.58
N LEU A 207 -14.04 5.17 20.49
CA LEU A 207 -13.90 4.53 19.17
C LEU A 207 -12.83 3.42 19.23
N TYR A 208 -11.63 3.75 19.74
CA TYR A 208 -10.55 2.78 19.85
C TYR A 208 -10.78 1.74 20.95
N GLY A 209 -11.61 2.03 21.95
CA GLY A 209 -12.10 1.05 22.91
C GLY A 209 -13.02 -0.01 22.28
N ASN A 210 -13.65 0.28 21.15
CA ASN A 210 -14.46 -0.65 20.39
C ASN A 210 -13.66 -1.41 19.31
N VAL A 211 -12.38 -1.08 19.10
CA VAL A 211 -11.53 -1.78 18.12
C VAL A 211 -11.18 -3.16 18.66
N LEU A 212 -11.59 -4.20 17.94
CA LEU A 212 -11.35 -5.59 18.30
C LEU A 212 -9.97 -6.08 17.83
N VAL A 213 -9.56 -5.63 16.65
CA VAL A 213 -8.28 -5.99 16.03
C VAL A 213 -7.72 -4.79 15.30
N MET A 214 -6.43 -4.54 15.47
CA MET A 214 -5.64 -3.62 14.65
C MET A 214 -4.58 -4.42 13.89
N ASP A 215 -4.82 -4.56 12.58
CA ASP A 215 -3.89 -5.25 11.70
C ASP A 215 -2.75 -4.33 11.25
N SER A 216 -1.63 -4.90 10.83
CA SER A 216 -0.45 -4.13 10.41
C SER A 216 -0.63 -3.34 9.10
N GLY A 217 -1.70 -3.59 8.35
CA GLY A 217 -2.02 -2.94 7.08
C GLY A 217 -3.50 -3.06 6.73
N ALA A 218 -3.94 -2.27 5.75
CA ALA A 218 -5.35 -2.21 5.35
C ALA A 218 -5.88 -3.56 4.83
N ARG A 219 -5.10 -4.28 4.02
CA ARG A 219 -5.48 -5.61 3.52
C ARG A 219 -5.64 -6.62 4.65
N GLY A 220 -4.79 -6.57 5.69
CA GLY A 220 -4.96 -7.40 6.89
C GLY A 220 -6.29 -7.14 7.58
N ALA A 221 -6.66 -5.86 7.76
CA ALA A 221 -7.94 -5.47 8.35
C ALA A 221 -9.14 -5.95 7.50
N THR A 222 -9.05 -5.85 6.17
CA THR A 222 -10.06 -6.40 5.26
C THR A 222 -10.18 -7.92 5.43
N THR A 223 -9.07 -8.66 5.47
CA THR A 223 -9.08 -10.12 5.72
C THR A 223 -9.70 -10.46 7.08
N THR A 224 -9.35 -9.72 8.14
CA THR A 224 -9.91 -9.92 9.47
C THR A 224 -11.44 -9.71 9.48
N PHE A 225 -11.92 -8.69 8.79
CA PHE A 225 -13.35 -8.41 8.71
C PHE A 225 -14.10 -9.37 7.78
N VAL A 226 -13.60 -9.59 6.56
CA VAL A 226 -14.28 -10.35 5.50
C VAL A 226 -14.12 -11.86 5.70
N GLU A 227 -12.87 -12.35 5.72
CA GLU A 227 -12.60 -13.78 5.73
C GLU A 227 -12.71 -14.39 7.13
N ASN A 228 -12.22 -13.68 8.17
CA ASN A 228 -12.28 -14.17 9.55
C ASN A 228 -13.61 -13.83 10.24
N GLY A 229 -14.47 -13.01 9.63
CA GLY A 229 -15.81 -12.69 10.11
C GLY A 229 -15.84 -11.89 11.41
N GLN A 230 -14.77 -11.15 11.75
CA GLN A 230 -14.66 -10.38 12.98
C GLN A 230 -15.21 -8.96 12.84
N GLY A 231 -15.70 -8.40 13.93
CA GLY A 231 -16.24 -7.04 14.00
C GLY A 231 -17.60 -6.87 13.32
N ASP A 232 -18.19 -5.71 13.50
CA ASP A 232 -19.46 -5.29 12.91
C ASP A 232 -19.26 -4.30 11.77
N VAL A 233 -18.15 -3.53 11.85
CA VAL A 233 -17.78 -2.50 10.89
C VAL A 233 -16.25 -2.49 10.66
N LEU A 234 -15.85 -2.35 9.40
CA LEU A 234 -14.47 -2.07 9.00
C LEU A 234 -14.38 -0.60 8.59
N VAL A 235 -13.50 0.16 9.24
CA VAL A 235 -13.09 1.50 8.77
C VAL A 235 -12.09 1.30 7.65
N SER A 236 -12.52 1.53 6.42
CA SER A 236 -11.83 1.10 5.20
C SER A 236 -11.53 2.26 4.26
N TRP A 237 -10.57 2.07 3.40
CA TRP A 237 -10.43 2.88 2.20
C TRP A 237 -11.54 2.53 1.20
N GLU A 238 -12.00 3.56 0.49
CA GLU A 238 -13.10 3.45 -0.47
C GLU A 238 -12.83 2.39 -1.55
N ASN A 239 -11.61 2.35 -2.11
CA ASN A 239 -11.22 1.36 -3.11
C ASN A 239 -11.28 -0.08 -2.58
N GLU A 240 -10.87 -0.35 -1.34
CA GLU A 240 -10.96 -1.66 -0.70
C GLU A 240 -12.41 -2.06 -0.45
N ALA A 241 -13.23 -1.12 0.02
CA ALA A 241 -14.64 -1.36 0.26
C ALA A 241 -15.39 -1.67 -1.04
N ILE A 242 -15.16 -0.90 -2.11
CA ILE A 242 -15.76 -1.15 -3.44
C ILE A 242 -15.30 -2.50 -3.99
N SER A 243 -14.01 -2.81 -3.88
CA SER A 243 -13.48 -4.11 -4.32
C SER A 243 -14.14 -5.27 -3.58
N THR A 244 -14.31 -5.14 -2.25
CA THR A 244 -14.99 -6.16 -1.43
C THR A 244 -16.44 -6.36 -1.83
N VAL A 245 -17.20 -5.30 -2.03
CA VAL A 245 -18.61 -5.40 -2.46
C VAL A 245 -18.74 -6.04 -3.84
N ASN A 246 -17.79 -5.77 -4.74
CA ASN A 246 -17.76 -6.39 -6.06
C ASN A 246 -17.38 -7.88 -6.01
N GLU A 247 -16.47 -8.27 -5.11
CA GLU A 247 -16.04 -9.66 -4.94
C GLU A 247 -17.11 -10.52 -4.22
N TYR A 248 -17.82 -9.92 -3.28
CA TYR A 248 -18.84 -10.59 -2.45
C TYR A 248 -20.23 -9.93 -2.62
N PRO A 249 -20.87 -10.03 -3.82
CA PRO A 249 -22.09 -9.30 -4.12
C PRO A 249 -23.23 -9.69 -3.20
N GLY A 250 -23.78 -8.68 -2.49
CA GLY A 250 -24.91 -8.85 -1.57
C GLY A 250 -24.53 -9.27 -0.15
N GLU A 251 -23.24 -9.44 0.15
CA GLU A 251 -22.78 -9.80 1.50
C GLU A 251 -22.37 -8.58 2.33
N TYR A 252 -21.97 -7.49 1.68
CA TYR A 252 -21.49 -6.26 2.32
C TYR A 252 -22.15 -5.03 1.72
N GLU A 253 -22.16 -3.95 2.49
CA GLU A 253 -22.66 -2.63 2.11
C GLU A 253 -21.61 -1.56 2.50
N ILE A 254 -21.49 -0.53 1.65
CA ILE A 254 -20.64 0.64 1.93
C ILE A 254 -21.51 1.71 2.57
N VAL A 255 -21.06 2.26 3.68
CA VAL A 255 -21.66 3.41 4.34
C VAL A 255 -20.69 4.58 4.25
N SER A 256 -21.11 5.64 3.57
CA SER A 256 -20.37 6.91 3.50
C SER A 256 -20.68 7.72 4.76
N PRO A 257 -19.66 8.05 5.59
CA PRO A 257 -19.89 8.94 6.73
C PRO A 257 -20.17 10.37 6.28
N SER A 258 -20.77 11.18 7.15
CA SER A 258 -21.09 12.57 6.83
C SER A 258 -19.85 13.42 6.53
N ILE A 259 -18.72 13.08 7.14
CA ILE A 259 -17.41 13.71 6.96
C ILE A 259 -16.34 12.62 6.84
N SER A 260 -15.45 12.79 5.88
CA SER A 260 -14.27 11.95 5.72
C SER A 260 -13.04 12.80 5.39
N ILE A 261 -11.99 12.20 4.86
CA ILE A 261 -10.74 12.87 4.51
C ILE A 261 -10.32 12.52 3.08
N LEU A 262 -9.77 13.51 2.36
CA LEU A 262 -9.14 13.27 1.07
C LEU A 262 -7.79 12.60 1.31
N ALA A 263 -7.73 11.29 1.09
CA ALA A 263 -6.49 10.54 1.16
C ALA A 263 -5.71 10.69 -0.13
N GLN A 264 -4.47 11.19 -0.04
CA GLN A 264 -3.57 11.49 -1.15
C GLN A 264 -2.30 10.64 -1.02
N PRO A 265 -2.29 9.41 -1.59
CA PRO A 265 -1.06 8.63 -1.69
C PRO A 265 -0.05 9.34 -2.57
N SER A 266 1.21 9.27 -2.19
CA SER A 266 2.29 9.95 -2.91
C SER A 266 3.29 8.94 -3.49
N VAL A 267 4.00 9.37 -4.54
CA VAL A 267 4.99 8.57 -5.25
C VAL A 267 6.30 9.33 -5.36
N ALA A 268 7.42 8.60 -5.35
CA ALA A 268 8.74 9.19 -5.56
C ALA A 268 9.72 8.18 -6.16
N VAL A 269 10.71 8.66 -6.90
CA VAL A 269 11.89 7.89 -7.29
C VAL A 269 12.81 7.74 -6.08
N VAL A 270 13.37 6.56 -5.87
CA VAL A 270 14.42 6.34 -4.86
C VAL A 270 15.77 6.58 -5.53
N ASP A 271 16.18 7.85 -5.60
CA ASP A 271 17.27 8.34 -6.44
C ASP A 271 18.58 7.61 -6.24
N GLU A 272 18.98 7.37 -4.99
CA GLU A 272 20.24 6.68 -4.68
C GLU A 272 20.26 5.25 -5.24
N ASN A 273 19.15 4.52 -5.10
CA ASN A 273 19.03 3.16 -5.63
C ASN A 273 18.91 3.17 -7.16
N ALA A 274 18.04 4.02 -7.71
CA ALA A 274 17.84 4.12 -9.16
C ALA A 274 19.12 4.52 -9.89
N ASN A 275 19.91 5.46 -9.32
CA ASN A 275 21.22 5.83 -9.84
C ASN A 275 22.20 4.67 -9.80
N LYS A 276 22.28 3.95 -8.68
CA LYS A 276 23.13 2.76 -8.50
C LYS A 276 22.76 1.65 -9.48
N ASN A 277 21.47 1.44 -9.70
CA ASN A 277 20.94 0.40 -10.58
C ASN A 277 20.98 0.81 -12.07
N GLY A 278 21.17 2.10 -12.37
CA GLY A 278 21.10 2.65 -13.71
C GLY A 278 19.67 2.70 -14.27
N THR A 279 18.67 2.82 -13.40
CA THR A 279 17.22 2.77 -13.69
C THR A 279 16.53 4.11 -13.54
N GLN A 280 17.26 5.20 -13.28
CA GLN A 280 16.67 6.51 -12.96
C GLN A 280 15.70 7.02 -14.03
N GLU A 281 16.07 6.94 -15.31
CA GLU A 281 15.22 7.38 -16.42
C GLU A 281 13.89 6.59 -16.44
N ILE A 282 13.96 5.27 -16.39
CA ILE A 282 12.76 4.42 -16.45
C ILE A 282 11.93 4.49 -15.16
N ALA A 283 12.56 4.69 -13.99
CA ALA A 283 11.85 4.91 -12.73
C ALA A 283 11.02 6.21 -12.77
N HIS A 284 11.62 7.29 -13.29
CA HIS A 284 10.89 8.55 -13.51
C HIS A 284 9.77 8.38 -14.55
N ASP A 285 10.03 7.75 -15.70
CA ASP A 285 9.02 7.49 -16.73
C ASP A 285 7.87 6.65 -16.19
N TYR A 286 8.17 5.65 -15.36
CA TYR A 286 7.18 4.79 -14.70
C TYR A 286 6.23 5.62 -13.81
N LEU A 287 6.73 6.54 -13.00
CA LEU A 287 5.89 7.38 -12.18
C LEU A 287 5.18 8.48 -12.96
N GLN A 288 5.85 9.07 -13.96
CA GLN A 288 5.23 10.08 -14.83
C GLN A 288 4.05 9.52 -15.62
N TRP A 289 4.14 8.26 -16.08
CA TRP A 289 3.06 7.64 -16.86
C TRP A 289 1.76 7.44 -16.05
N LEU A 290 1.82 7.42 -14.70
CA LEU A 290 0.63 7.40 -13.83
C LEU A 290 -0.34 8.54 -14.11
N TYR A 291 0.15 9.66 -14.62
CA TYR A 291 -0.66 10.84 -14.98
C TYR A 291 -1.19 10.82 -16.42
N SER A 292 -0.84 9.80 -17.21
CA SER A 292 -1.39 9.62 -18.55
C SER A 292 -2.86 9.24 -18.51
N LYS A 293 -3.63 9.60 -19.57
CA LYS A 293 -5.05 9.24 -19.65
C LYS A 293 -5.29 7.73 -19.58
N ASP A 294 -4.39 6.92 -20.12
CA ASP A 294 -4.52 5.46 -20.10
C ASP A 294 -4.32 4.93 -18.68
N ALA A 295 -3.30 5.40 -17.96
CA ALA A 295 -3.08 5.05 -16.57
C ALA A 295 -4.20 5.54 -15.65
N GLN A 296 -4.72 6.76 -15.87
CA GLN A 296 -5.83 7.31 -15.09
C GLN A 296 -7.13 6.48 -15.26
N LYS A 297 -7.36 5.87 -16.43
CA LYS A 297 -8.46 4.91 -16.61
C LYS A 297 -8.24 3.64 -15.81
N ILE A 298 -7.02 3.08 -15.82
CA ILE A 298 -6.67 1.91 -15.00
C ILE A 298 -6.91 2.24 -13.51
N ILE A 299 -6.48 3.42 -13.05
CA ILE A 299 -6.72 3.90 -11.69
C ILE A 299 -8.23 3.88 -11.35
N GLY A 300 -9.09 4.42 -12.25
CA GLY A 300 -10.54 4.41 -12.07
C GLY A 300 -11.15 2.99 -12.11
N GLU A 301 -10.63 2.10 -12.97
CA GLU A 301 -11.06 0.71 -13.04
C GLU A 301 -10.80 -0.04 -11.72
N TYR A 302 -9.68 0.25 -11.07
CA TYR A 302 -9.29 -0.33 -9.79
C TYR A 302 -9.77 0.46 -8.56
N ASN A 303 -10.85 1.27 -8.75
CA ASN A 303 -11.62 1.92 -7.71
C ASN A 303 -10.88 3.01 -6.93
N TYR A 304 -9.78 3.54 -7.46
CA TYR A 304 -9.20 4.79 -6.98
C TYR A 304 -9.80 5.97 -7.74
N ARG A 305 -9.87 7.12 -7.10
CA ARG A 305 -10.35 8.36 -7.71
C ARG A 305 -9.24 8.94 -8.60
N PRO A 306 -9.41 8.91 -9.95
CA PRO A 306 -8.44 9.52 -10.86
C PRO A 306 -8.18 10.98 -10.55
N SER A 307 -6.94 11.42 -10.72
CA SER A 307 -6.58 12.83 -10.56
C SER A 307 -6.97 13.67 -11.80
N ASP A 308 -7.17 13.04 -12.95
CA ASP A 308 -7.74 13.67 -14.15
C ASP A 308 -9.26 13.80 -13.97
N GLU A 309 -9.76 15.06 -13.94
CA GLU A 309 -11.17 15.34 -13.70
C GLU A 309 -12.12 14.84 -14.81
N GLU A 310 -11.63 14.72 -16.06
CA GLU A 310 -12.45 14.18 -17.16
C GLU A 310 -12.62 12.68 -16.97
N ILE A 311 -11.54 11.98 -16.64
CA ILE A 311 -11.56 10.54 -16.36
C ILE A 311 -12.35 10.24 -15.07
N LEU A 312 -12.18 11.05 -14.01
CA LEU A 312 -12.96 10.88 -12.77
C LEU A 312 -14.47 10.90 -13.03
N LYS A 313 -14.95 11.75 -13.95
CA LYS A 313 -16.37 11.81 -14.32
C LYS A 313 -16.87 10.52 -15.00
N GLU A 314 -16.00 9.80 -15.69
CA GLU A 314 -16.35 8.51 -16.31
C GLU A 314 -16.63 7.42 -15.24
N TYR A 315 -16.10 7.58 -14.03
CA TYR A 315 -16.24 6.67 -12.89
C TYR A 315 -17.08 7.24 -11.75
N ALA A 316 -17.77 8.37 -11.95
CA ALA A 316 -18.52 9.08 -10.90
C ALA A 316 -19.57 8.19 -10.19
N ASP A 317 -20.14 7.22 -10.89
CA ASP A 317 -21.13 6.30 -10.31
C ASP A 317 -20.52 5.33 -9.26
N LYS A 318 -19.19 5.23 -9.20
CA LYS A 318 -18.50 4.38 -8.21
C LYS A 318 -18.27 5.08 -6.88
N PHE A 319 -18.25 6.41 -6.86
CA PHE A 319 -17.76 7.23 -5.74
C PHE A 319 -18.85 8.15 -5.20
N ASP A 320 -18.89 8.32 -3.89
CA ASP A 320 -19.65 9.41 -3.29
C ASP A 320 -18.84 10.71 -3.39
N LEU A 321 -19.07 11.46 -4.47
CA LEU A 321 -18.37 12.72 -4.73
C LEU A 321 -18.95 13.92 -3.96
N ASP A 322 -20.11 13.76 -3.33
CA ASP A 322 -20.78 14.81 -2.55
C ASP A 322 -20.38 14.74 -1.06
N MET A 323 -19.62 13.71 -0.64
CA MET A 323 -19.11 13.58 0.73
C MET A 323 -18.25 14.77 1.12
N GLN A 324 -18.48 15.32 2.33
CA GLN A 324 -17.62 16.36 2.87
C GLN A 324 -16.25 15.79 3.24
N LEU A 325 -15.19 16.32 2.63
CA LEU A 325 -13.81 15.88 2.88
C LEU A 325 -13.00 17.00 3.53
N CYS A 326 -12.31 16.68 4.62
CA CYS A 326 -11.16 17.46 5.06
C CYS A 326 -9.90 17.02 4.32
N THR A 327 -8.81 17.75 4.50
CA THR A 327 -7.52 17.48 3.87
C THR A 327 -6.43 17.42 4.94
N ILE A 328 -5.24 16.95 4.57
CA ILE A 328 -4.10 16.99 5.48
C ILE A 328 -3.70 18.42 5.89
N ASN A 329 -4.05 19.42 5.07
CA ASN A 329 -3.81 20.83 5.38
C ASN A 329 -4.64 21.34 6.57
N ASP A 330 -5.79 20.74 6.85
CA ASP A 330 -6.60 21.03 8.04
C ASP A 330 -5.88 20.62 9.35
N PHE A 331 -4.80 19.82 9.23
CA PHE A 331 -3.94 19.35 10.31
C PHE A 331 -2.53 19.97 10.29
N GLY A 332 -2.30 21.01 9.45
CA GLY A 332 -1.01 21.67 9.31
C GLY A 332 -0.02 20.96 8.38
N GLY A 333 -0.48 19.98 7.61
CA GLY A 333 0.37 19.11 6.78
C GLY A 333 0.87 17.87 7.52
N TRP A 334 1.58 16.97 6.80
CA TRP A 334 1.99 15.69 7.38
C TRP A 334 2.98 15.81 8.52
N ASP A 335 3.92 16.76 8.49
CA ASP A 335 4.94 16.90 9.53
C ASP A 335 4.30 17.25 10.86
N GLU A 336 3.36 18.22 10.88
CA GLU A 336 2.64 18.60 12.08
C GLU A 336 1.66 17.51 12.52
N ALA A 337 0.91 16.93 11.59
CA ALA A 337 -0.02 15.85 11.87
C ALA A 337 0.69 14.64 12.48
N TYR A 338 1.79 14.18 11.87
CA TYR A 338 2.52 13.02 12.40
C TYR A 338 3.14 13.31 13.77
N ALA A 339 3.76 14.48 13.94
CA ALA A 339 4.34 14.89 15.21
C ALA A 339 3.31 15.02 16.33
N THR A 340 2.07 15.40 16.01
CA THR A 340 1.00 15.59 16.98
C THR A 340 0.29 14.28 17.31
N TYR A 341 -0.04 13.50 16.30
CA TYR A 341 -0.94 12.36 16.47
C TYR A 341 -0.24 11.01 16.56
N PHE A 342 0.83 10.77 15.78
CA PHE A 342 1.32 9.41 15.53
C PHE A 342 2.72 9.09 16.04
N LYS A 343 3.55 10.10 16.34
CA LYS A 343 4.85 9.83 16.98
C LYS A 343 4.65 9.14 18.34
N ASP A 344 5.69 8.51 18.85
CA ASP A 344 5.67 7.89 20.16
C ASP A 344 5.30 8.91 21.25
N GLY A 345 4.29 8.58 22.05
CA GLY A 345 3.68 9.47 23.03
C GLY A 345 2.76 10.55 22.42
N GLY A 346 2.40 10.45 21.14
CA GLY A 346 1.42 11.31 20.49
C GLY A 346 -0.03 11.00 20.92
N ILE A 347 -0.97 11.76 20.37
CA ILE A 347 -2.39 11.67 20.77
C ILE A 347 -2.96 10.27 20.57
N PHE A 348 -2.54 9.55 19.51
CA PHE A 348 -2.98 8.16 19.29
C PHE A 348 -2.64 7.27 20.50
N ASP A 349 -1.42 7.36 21.02
CA ASP A 349 -1.00 6.56 22.17
C ASP A 349 -1.81 6.91 23.43
N GLU A 350 -2.17 8.20 23.61
CA GLU A 350 -3.01 8.65 24.73
C GLU A 350 -4.42 8.06 24.64
N VAL A 351 -5.08 8.12 23.48
CA VAL A 351 -6.47 7.67 23.32
C VAL A 351 -6.61 6.14 23.28
N TYR A 352 -5.58 5.45 22.81
CA TYR A 352 -5.56 3.98 22.77
C TYR A 352 -5.22 3.35 24.12
N SER A 353 -4.46 4.05 24.97
CA SER A 353 -4.03 3.54 26.27
C SER A 353 -5.07 3.72 27.39
N ASN A 354 -6.15 4.45 27.13
CA ASN A 354 -7.24 4.70 28.06
C ASN A 354 -8.39 3.73 27.83
#